data_d4a1305817f5b72a477aa65a357c8cd7
#
_entry.id   d4a1305817f5b72a477aa65a357c8cd7
#
_cell.length_a   1.000
_cell.length_b   1.000
_cell.length_c   1.000
_cell.angle_alpha   90.00
_cell.angle_beta   90.00
_cell.angle_gamma   90.00
#
_symmetry.space_group_name_H-M   'P 1'
#
loop_
_entity.id
_entity.type
_entity.pdbx_description
1 polymer ?
#
loop_
_entity_poly.entity_id
_entity_poly.type
_entity_poly.pdbx_seq_one_letter_code
_entity_poly.pdbx_strand_id
1 'polypeptide(L)'
;MKKLVLLLLLVCTCATLSWAQSGKRITVTGSVIDGDDKSPVGQATVQLLSLPDSTMVVGNVTNNNGVFSIAARPGKYVLKISFVGYLTQEKSLQLTAGKPSVNIGTVTLPTDAIMLGEA
;
A
#
# COMPACT_ATOMS: atom_id res chain seq x y z
N MET A 1 -23.05 -47.53 4.81
CA MET A 1 -23.64 -46.29 4.32
C MET A 1 -23.44 -45.13 5.26
N LYS A 2 -23.74 -45.28 6.51
CA LYS A 2 -23.57 -44.21 7.48
C LYS A 2 -22.12 -43.80 7.65
N LYS A 3 -21.21 -44.75 7.52
CA LYS A 3 -19.78 -44.47 7.64
C LYS A 3 -19.26 -43.63 6.51
N LEU A 4 -19.81 -43.75 5.32
CA LEU A 4 -19.43 -42.97 4.17
C LEU A 4 -19.83 -41.50 4.32
N VAL A 5 -20.98 -41.27 4.89
CA VAL A 5 -21.47 -39.91 5.13
C VAL A 5 -20.60 -39.20 6.17
N LEU A 6 -20.20 -39.93 7.19
CA LEU A 6 -19.31 -39.40 8.21
C LEU A 6 -17.93 -39.03 7.65
N LEU A 7 -17.42 -39.83 6.72
CA LEU A 7 -16.16 -39.57 6.08
C LEU A 7 -16.21 -38.33 5.22
N LEU A 8 -17.31 -38.18 4.51
CA LEU A 8 -17.51 -37.00 3.66
C LEU A 8 -17.58 -35.72 4.49
N LEU A 9 -18.24 -35.77 5.61
CA LEU A 9 -18.31 -34.62 6.51
C LEU A 9 -16.95 -34.23 7.07
N LEU A 10 -16.11 -35.21 7.35
CA LEU A 10 -14.79 -34.98 7.88
C LEU A 10 -13.89 -34.27 6.84
N VAL A 11 -14.02 -34.65 5.59
CA VAL A 11 -13.24 -34.05 4.52
C VAL A 11 -13.63 -32.60 4.29
N CYS A 12 -14.91 -32.28 4.42
CA CYS A 12 -15.38 -30.90 4.26
C CYS A 12 -14.85 -29.96 5.33
N THR A 13 -14.71 -30.47 6.57
CA THR A 13 -14.23 -29.61 7.65
C THR A 13 -12.75 -29.28 7.54
N CYS A 14 -11.97 -30.16 6.95
CA CYS A 14 -10.55 -29.90 6.77
C CYS A 14 -10.27 -28.80 5.75
N ALA A 15 -11.13 -28.64 4.76
CA ALA A 15 -10.92 -27.65 3.71
C ALA A 15 -11.08 -26.22 4.17
N THR A 16 -11.86 -25.98 5.22
CA THR A 16 -12.13 -24.65 5.71
C THR A 16 -11.00 -24.07 6.56
N LEU A 17 -10.16 -24.92 7.09
CA LEU A 17 -9.10 -24.47 8.00
C LEU A 17 -7.96 -23.79 7.29
N SER A 18 -7.76 -24.07 6.00
CA SER A 18 -6.65 -23.50 5.27
C SER A 18 -6.81 -21.99 5.01
N TRP A 19 -8.01 -21.49 5.10
CA TRP A 19 -8.28 -20.08 4.86
C TRP A 19 -7.87 -19.17 6.01
N ALA A 20 -7.83 -19.70 7.21
CA ALA A 20 -7.47 -18.94 8.39
C ALA A 20 -5.98 -18.60 8.42
N GLN A 21 -5.23 -19.16 7.50
CA GLN A 21 -3.77 -19.00 7.47
C GLN A 21 -3.30 -17.82 6.64
N SER A 22 -4.19 -17.13 5.96
CA SER A 22 -3.77 -15.98 5.18
C SER A 22 -3.18 -14.93 6.12
N GLY A 23 -1.96 -14.48 5.79
CA GLY A 23 -1.21 -13.57 6.63
C GLY A 23 -1.94 -12.26 6.88
N LYS A 24 -1.70 -11.68 8.03
CA LYS A 24 -2.25 -10.39 8.37
C LYS A 24 -1.60 -9.31 7.53
N ARG A 25 -2.41 -8.39 7.06
CA ARG A 25 -1.91 -7.24 6.32
C ARG A 25 -1.89 -6.03 7.21
N ILE A 26 -0.90 -5.19 6.96
CA ILE A 26 -0.71 -3.95 7.69
C ILE A 26 -1.22 -2.83 6.80
N THR A 27 -2.09 -1.98 7.35
CA THR A 27 -2.64 -0.85 6.63
C THR A 27 -1.67 0.33 6.73
N VAL A 28 -1.30 0.89 5.60
CA VAL A 28 -0.44 2.07 5.52
C VAL A 28 -1.28 3.22 5.02
N THR A 29 -1.33 4.29 5.79
CA THR A 29 -2.11 5.49 5.43
C THR A 29 -1.20 6.70 5.40
N GLY A 30 -1.62 7.70 4.64
CA GLY A 30 -0.91 8.95 4.56
C GLY A 30 -1.67 9.93 3.71
N SER A 31 -1.14 11.14 3.61
CA SER A 31 -1.71 12.17 2.76
C SER A 31 -0.62 12.81 1.90
N VAL A 32 -1.03 13.36 0.76
CA VAL A 32 -0.13 13.97 -0.21
C VAL A 32 -0.59 15.40 -0.45
N ILE A 33 0.34 16.33 -0.33
CA ILE A 33 0.06 17.74 -0.55
C ILE A 33 1.02 18.33 -1.57
N ASP A 34 0.58 19.42 -2.19
CA ASP A 34 1.40 20.21 -3.09
C ASP A 34 2.47 20.97 -2.30
N GLY A 35 3.68 21.03 -2.83
CA GLY A 35 4.78 21.68 -2.16
C GLY A 35 4.68 23.21 -2.11
N ASP A 36 3.96 23.79 -3.05
CA ASP A 36 3.86 25.24 -3.14
C ASP A 36 2.74 25.80 -2.29
N ASP A 37 1.50 25.35 -2.51
CA ASP A 37 0.33 25.93 -1.84
C ASP A 37 -0.24 25.06 -0.76
N LYS A 38 0.34 23.87 -0.53
CA LYS A 38 -0.08 22.93 0.52
C LYS A 38 -1.47 22.36 0.29
N SER A 39 -1.98 22.45 -0.91
CA SER A 39 -3.29 21.87 -1.23
C SER A 39 -3.17 20.35 -1.39
N PRO A 40 -4.25 19.60 -1.14
CA PRO A 40 -4.21 18.17 -1.32
C PRO A 40 -4.03 17.79 -2.80
N VAL A 41 -3.24 16.74 -3.03
CA VAL A 41 -3.03 16.22 -4.39
C VAL A 41 -3.89 14.97 -4.54
N GLY A 42 -5.00 15.11 -5.25
CA GLY A 42 -5.86 13.98 -5.56
C GLY A 42 -5.36 13.22 -6.78
N GLN A 43 -5.69 11.94 -6.84
CA GLN A 43 -5.34 11.06 -7.97
C GLN A 43 -3.84 10.83 -8.15
N ALA A 44 -3.03 11.15 -7.14
CA ALA A 44 -1.61 10.82 -7.16
C ALA A 44 -1.42 9.31 -7.08
N THR A 45 -0.47 8.80 -7.83
CA THR A 45 -0.17 7.37 -7.85
C THR A 45 0.69 7.02 -6.64
N VAL A 46 0.25 6.03 -5.88
CA VAL A 46 0.95 5.51 -4.72
C VAL A 46 1.30 4.06 -4.99
N GLN A 47 2.58 3.73 -4.97
CA GLN A 47 3.06 2.38 -5.23
C GLN A 47 3.92 1.91 -4.07
N LEU A 48 3.73 0.66 -3.68
CA LEU A 48 4.56 0.03 -2.67
C LEU A 48 5.43 -1.02 -3.35
N LEU A 49 6.74 -0.82 -3.28
CA LEU A 49 7.70 -1.68 -3.93
C LEU A 49 8.43 -2.52 -2.90
N SER A 50 8.50 -3.80 -3.14
CA SER A 50 9.17 -4.74 -2.26
C SER A 50 10.69 -4.65 -2.44
N LEU A 51 11.44 -4.74 -1.36
CA LEU A 51 12.89 -4.76 -1.39
C LEU A 51 13.39 -6.20 -1.23
N PRO A 52 14.54 -6.52 -1.84
CA PRO A 52 15.47 -5.64 -2.56
C PRO A 52 15.18 -5.45 -4.04
N ASP A 53 14.28 -6.23 -4.64
CA ASP A 53 14.13 -6.28 -6.09
C ASP A 53 13.18 -5.21 -6.65
N SER A 54 12.60 -4.37 -5.80
CA SER A 54 11.72 -3.26 -6.21
C SER A 54 10.52 -3.71 -7.03
N THR A 55 9.98 -4.89 -6.69
CA THR A 55 8.77 -5.41 -7.34
C THR A 55 7.55 -4.73 -6.76
N MET A 56 6.65 -4.24 -7.60
CA MET A 56 5.43 -3.61 -7.13
C MET A 56 4.51 -4.64 -6.48
N VAL A 57 4.15 -4.39 -5.23
CA VAL A 57 3.30 -5.29 -4.45
C VAL A 57 1.86 -4.81 -4.46
N VAL A 58 1.66 -3.51 -4.30
CA VAL A 58 0.34 -2.91 -4.26
C VAL A 58 0.43 -1.47 -4.77
N GLY A 59 -0.63 -1.02 -5.43
CA GLY A 59 -0.73 0.33 -5.91
C GLY A 59 -2.13 0.87 -5.67
N ASN A 60 -2.22 2.18 -5.50
CA ASN A 60 -3.48 2.87 -5.33
C ASN A 60 -3.29 4.33 -5.73
N VAL A 61 -4.37 5.10 -5.64
CA VAL A 61 -4.31 6.54 -5.90
C VAL A 61 -4.89 7.28 -4.69
N THR A 62 -4.47 8.52 -4.53
CA THR A 62 -5.05 9.36 -3.47
C THR A 62 -6.46 9.78 -3.85
N ASN A 63 -7.28 10.02 -2.83
CA ASN A 63 -8.63 10.55 -3.04
C ASN A 63 -8.56 12.07 -3.23
N ASN A 64 -9.73 12.70 -3.32
CA ASN A 64 -9.79 14.15 -3.55
C ASN A 64 -9.19 14.96 -2.41
N ASN A 65 -9.07 14.38 -1.24
CA ASN A 65 -8.44 15.02 -0.09
C ASN A 65 -6.94 14.70 0.00
N GLY A 66 -6.39 14.02 -0.99
CA GLY A 66 -4.99 13.65 -0.99
C GLY A 66 -4.63 12.49 -0.08
N VAL A 67 -5.62 11.77 0.43
CA VAL A 67 -5.41 10.68 1.38
C VAL A 67 -5.34 9.37 0.63
N PHE A 68 -4.42 8.49 1.06
CA PHE A 68 -4.32 7.15 0.51
C PHE A 68 -4.30 6.12 1.62
N SER A 69 -4.67 4.91 1.26
CA SER A 69 -4.63 3.76 2.15
C SER A 69 -4.27 2.54 1.33
N ILE A 70 -3.24 1.83 1.76
CA ILE A 70 -2.81 0.59 1.11
C ILE A 70 -2.54 -0.44 2.20
N ALA A 71 -2.52 -1.71 1.81
CA ALA A 71 -2.27 -2.79 2.76
C ALA A 71 -1.26 -3.76 2.18
N ALA A 72 -0.35 -4.24 3.01
CA ALA A 72 0.68 -5.17 2.60
C ALA A 72 1.12 -6.03 3.78
N ARG A 73 1.80 -7.11 3.46
CA ARG A 73 2.35 -8.01 4.47
C ARG A 73 3.57 -7.40 5.14
N PRO A 74 3.98 -7.90 6.30
CA PRO A 74 5.22 -7.43 6.92
C PRO A 74 6.42 -7.60 5.98
N GLY A 75 7.32 -6.63 6.01
CA GLY A 75 8.49 -6.64 5.15
C GLY A 75 9.07 -5.26 4.98
N LYS A 76 10.12 -5.18 4.18
CA LYS A 76 10.77 -3.92 3.86
C LYS A 76 10.33 -3.45 2.47
N TYR A 77 9.98 -2.19 2.38
CA TYR A 77 9.40 -1.63 1.18
C TYR A 77 9.90 -0.22 0.92
N VAL A 78 9.70 0.22 -0.31
CA VAL A 78 9.81 1.63 -0.69
C VAL A 78 8.43 2.09 -1.15
N LEU A 79 7.96 3.17 -0.55
CA LEU A 79 6.72 3.80 -0.95
C LEU A 79 7.05 4.88 -1.97
N LYS A 80 6.47 4.77 -3.15
CA LYS A 80 6.74 5.68 -4.26
C LYS A 80 5.46 6.43 -4.60
N ILE A 81 5.53 7.75 -4.58
CA ILE A 81 4.38 8.62 -4.84
C ILE A 81 4.73 9.52 -6.02
N SER A 82 3.86 9.54 -7.02
CA SER A 82 4.10 10.30 -8.23
C SER A 82 2.81 10.90 -8.76
N PHE A 83 2.94 12.03 -9.43
CA PHE A 83 1.85 12.67 -10.13
C PHE A 83 2.42 13.56 -11.23
N VAL A 84 1.63 13.75 -12.28
CA VAL A 84 2.05 14.57 -13.41
C VAL A 84 2.31 16.01 -12.96
N GLY A 85 3.46 16.55 -13.29
CA GLY A 85 3.83 17.91 -12.91
C GLY A 85 4.56 18.01 -11.58
N TYR A 86 4.85 16.87 -10.93
CA TYR A 86 5.55 16.84 -9.65
C TYR A 86 6.73 15.90 -9.70
N LEU A 87 7.70 16.17 -8.85
CA LEU A 87 8.83 15.27 -8.65
C LEU A 87 8.38 14.07 -7.83
N THR A 88 8.78 12.89 -8.27
CA THR A 88 8.45 11.64 -7.58
C THR A 88 9.14 11.60 -6.22
N GLN A 89 8.40 11.18 -5.20
CA GLN A 89 8.92 11.01 -3.85
C GLN A 89 8.97 9.55 -3.50
N GLU A 90 10.04 9.14 -2.80
CA GLU A 90 10.21 7.77 -2.33
C GLU A 90 10.49 7.81 -0.83
N LYS A 91 9.93 6.82 -0.12
CA LYS A 91 10.06 6.73 1.32
C LYS A 91 10.26 5.28 1.70
N SER A 92 11.32 5.01 2.45
CA SER A 92 11.56 3.66 2.94
C SER A 92 10.60 3.33 4.06
N LEU A 93 10.02 2.14 4.01
CA LEU A 93 9.10 1.65 5.02
C LEU A 93 9.50 0.27 5.49
N GLN A 94 9.29 0.01 6.76
CA GLN A 94 9.41 -1.32 7.31
C GLN A 94 8.12 -1.64 8.04
N LEU A 95 7.39 -2.65 7.54
CA LEU A 95 6.13 -3.07 8.12
C LEU A 95 6.39 -4.27 9.01
N THR A 96 5.99 -4.15 10.27
CA THR A 96 6.21 -5.21 11.25
C THR A 96 4.86 -5.77 11.69
N ALA A 97 4.85 -7.07 11.99
CA ALA A 97 3.62 -7.77 12.36
C ALA A 97 2.99 -7.24 13.64
N GLY A 98 3.77 -6.60 14.50
CA GLY A 98 3.27 -6.05 15.75
C GLY A 98 2.47 -4.76 15.60
N LYS A 99 2.50 -4.14 14.42
CA LYS A 99 1.80 -2.88 14.18
C LYS A 99 0.80 -3.07 13.04
N PRO A 100 -0.50 -3.20 13.36
CA PRO A 100 -1.50 -3.47 12.32
C PRO A 100 -1.78 -2.29 11.40
N SER A 101 -1.41 -1.08 11.81
CA SER A 101 -1.56 0.09 10.96
C SER A 101 -0.39 1.05 11.17
N VAL A 102 -0.01 1.73 10.09
CA VAL A 102 1.08 2.68 10.08
C VAL A 102 0.60 3.94 9.38
N ASN A 103 0.72 5.08 10.05
CA ASN A 103 0.42 6.37 9.45
C ASN A 103 1.75 7.07 9.16
N ILE A 104 2.06 7.24 7.89
CA ILE A 104 3.32 7.88 7.50
C ILE A 104 3.26 9.40 7.52
N GLY A 105 2.08 9.96 7.79
CA GLY A 105 1.91 11.40 7.85
C GLY A 105 1.71 12.02 6.48
N THR A 106 2.14 13.25 6.34
CA THR A 106 1.96 14.02 5.12
C THR A 106 3.22 13.96 4.26
N VAL A 107 3.03 13.65 2.98
CA VAL A 107 4.09 13.65 1.99
C VAL A 107 3.91 14.87 1.11
N THR A 108 4.96 15.67 0.97
CA THR A 108 4.94 16.87 0.15
C THR A 108 5.53 16.54 -1.21
N LEU A 109 4.80 16.83 -2.28
CA LEU A 109 5.28 16.67 -3.64
C LEU A 109 5.79 18.01 -4.16
N PRO A 110 7.11 18.14 -4.35
CA PRO A 110 7.63 19.35 -4.99
C PRO A 110 7.19 19.39 -6.45
N THR A 111 6.88 20.55 -6.94
CA THR A 111 6.55 20.71 -8.35
C THR A 111 7.78 20.50 -9.21
N ASP A 112 7.56 20.01 -10.41
CA ASP A 112 8.61 19.81 -11.41
C ASP A 112 8.80 21.08 -12.25
N ALA A 113 8.68 22.22 -11.61
CA ALA A 113 8.74 23.50 -12.29
C ALA A 113 10.13 23.80 -12.85
N ILE A 114 11.15 23.24 -12.21
CA ILE A 114 12.53 23.46 -12.65
C ILE A 114 12.74 22.95 -14.06
N MET A 115 12.23 21.77 -14.37
CA MET A 115 12.39 21.21 -15.70
C MET A 115 11.57 21.96 -16.74
N LEU A 116 10.43 22.50 -16.36
CA LEU A 116 9.60 23.29 -17.24
C LEU A 116 10.15 24.69 -17.42
N GLY A 117 10.77 25.24 -16.38
CA GLY A 117 11.30 26.58 -16.42
C GLY A 117 12.56 26.75 -17.23
N GLU A 118 13.24 25.66 -17.46
CA GLU A 118 14.48 25.68 -18.23
C GLU A 118 14.26 25.84 -19.73
N ALA A 119 13.09 25.61 -20.17
CA ALA A 119 12.76 25.65 -21.58
C ALA A 119 12.93 27.06 -22.20
#